data_1f360b97c2eba59ec607449be894ff2d
#
_entry.id   1f360b97c2eba59ec607449be894ff2d
#
_cell.length_a   1.000
_cell.length_b   1.000
_cell.length_c   1.000
_cell.angle_alpha   90.00
_cell.angle_beta   90.00
_cell.angle_gamma   90.00
#
_symmetry.space_group_name_H-M   'P 1'
#
loop_
_entity.id
_entity.type
_entity.pdbx_description
1 polymer ?
#
loop_
_entity_poly.entity_id
_entity_poly.type
_entity_poly.pdbx_seq_one_letter_code
_entity_poly.pdbx_strand_id
1 'polypeptide(L)'
;MGQIGRRGCDDMVNRRELDPEASPAAAFGARMRRLREEQKWTQEELAEKLGYSSQHVSAVETARKPPTLRFSRKLDQVFGLASSTDTLEREWRELRHSVLLEGFPEYVKYEGQAAEIRLFQIGLIPGLLQTPEYARAVAEGDVRRGAITPEQADERVAFLANRQAALVRPRSPMVLVVMDESCLHHTVGGTEVMDHQLQRLVEVASLPNWVIHVSPFGIGARRSFDLPMYLLTMPDLSVVAYAESQLRGHVERETAAVLPLLTAYHQLQAEALPQAASVAMIHEVRKGTP
;
A
#
# COMPACT_ATOMS: atom_id res chain seq x y z
N MET A 1 -60.12 -28.56 4.21
CA MET A 1 -59.56 -27.95 5.44
C MET A 1 -58.09 -28.41 5.52
N GLY A 2 -57.19 -27.60 5.11
CA GLY A 2 -55.75 -27.86 5.15
C GLY A 2 -55.05 -26.50 5.30
N GLN A 3 -54.51 -26.20 6.48
CA GLN A 3 -53.75 -24.99 6.76
C GLN A 3 -52.37 -25.10 6.11
N ILE A 4 -52.08 -24.18 5.24
CA ILE A 4 -50.74 -24.00 4.65
C ILE A 4 -49.98 -23.06 5.61
N GLY A 5 -49.00 -23.63 6.32
CA GLY A 5 -48.05 -22.90 7.15
C GLY A 5 -47.18 -21.99 6.30
N ARG A 6 -47.19 -20.70 6.62
CA ARG A 6 -46.21 -19.71 6.12
C ARG A 6 -44.87 -20.02 6.76
N ARG A 7 -43.93 -20.50 5.94
CA ARG A 7 -42.50 -20.51 6.31
C ARG A 7 -41.98 -19.08 6.16
N GLY A 8 -41.43 -18.56 7.25
CA GLY A 8 -40.73 -17.28 7.26
C GLY A 8 -39.58 -17.32 6.28
N CYS A 9 -39.47 -16.30 5.43
CA CYS A 9 -38.24 -15.94 4.74
C CYS A 9 -37.24 -15.46 5.79
N ASP A 10 -36.29 -16.31 6.14
CA ASP A 10 -35.08 -15.88 6.78
C ASP A 10 -34.33 -15.01 5.78
N ASP A 11 -34.30 -13.71 6.06
CA ASP A 11 -33.40 -12.75 5.41
C ASP A 11 -31.95 -13.20 5.69
N MET A 12 -31.38 -13.95 4.76
CA MET A 12 -29.94 -14.17 4.72
C MET A 12 -29.27 -12.86 4.30
N VAL A 13 -29.14 -11.93 5.23
CA VAL A 13 -28.26 -10.77 5.12
C VAL A 13 -26.87 -11.32 4.87
N ASN A 14 -26.34 -11.06 3.70
CA ASN A 14 -24.98 -11.41 3.26
C ASN A 14 -23.97 -10.69 4.19
N ARG A 15 -23.68 -11.30 5.35
CA ARG A 15 -22.69 -10.81 6.31
C ARG A 15 -21.32 -11.09 5.75
N ARG A 16 -20.77 -10.16 4.99
CA ARG A 16 -19.35 -10.20 4.64
C ARG A 16 -18.58 -10.03 5.95
N GLU A 17 -17.95 -11.11 6.42
CA GLU A 17 -17.04 -11.05 7.55
C GLU A 17 -15.91 -10.09 7.18
N LEU A 18 -15.78 -9.02 7.97
CA LEU A 18 -14.72 -8.05 7.81
C LEU A 18 -13.51 -8.59 8.59
N ASP A 19 -12.40 -8.76 7.91
CA ASP A 19 -11.11 -9.00 8.58
C ASP A 19 -10.59 -7.67 9.16
N PRO A 20 -10.58 -7.50 10.50
CA PRO A 20 -10.11 -6.26 11.13
C PRO A 20 -8.64 -5.97 10.84
N GLU A 21 -7.85 -7.00 10.49
CA GLU A 21 -6.43 -6.87 10.18
C GLU A 21 -6.18 -6.44 8.72
N ALA A 22 -7.23 -6.46 7.88
CA ALA A 22 -7.09 -6.11 6.46
C ALA A 22 -6.73 -4.64 6.25
N SER A 23 -7.22 -3.73 7.11
CA SER A 23 -6.87 -2.30 7.05
C SER A 23 -7.29 -1.57 8.34
N PRO A 24 -6.69 -0.41 8.65
CA PRO A 24 -7.13 0.45 9.75
C PRO A 24 -8.62 0.85 9.65
N ALA A 25 -9.14 1.04 8.44
CA ALA A 25 -10.56 1.31 8.22
C ALA A 25 -11.45 0.09 8.56
N ALA A 26 -10.95 -1.13 8.28
CA ALA A 26 -11.63 -2.37 8.64
C ALA A 26 -11.63 -2.58 10.18
N ALA A 27 -10.52 -2.28 10.86
CA ALA A 27 -10.42 -2.31 12.31
C ALA A 27 -11.44 -1.35 12.95
N PHE A 28 -11.50 -0.10 12.47
CA PHE A 28 -12.47 0.91 12.91
C PHE A 28 -13.92 0.43 12.70
N GLY A 29 -14.23 -0.07 11.50
CA GLY A 29 -15.56 -0.59 11.17
C GLY A 29 -15.99 -1.78 12.04
N ALA A 30 -15.06 -2.72 12.29
CA ALA A 30 -15.27 -3.86 13.16
C ALA A 30 -15.51 -3.43 14.62
N ARG A 31 -14.74 -2.47 15.13
CA ARG A 31 -14.93 -1.91 16.47
C ARG A 31 -16.28 -1.20 16.61
N MET A 32 -16.62 -0.36 15.63
CA MET A 32 -17.91 0.33 15.59
C MET A 32 -19.07 -0.68 15.61
N ARG A 33 -18.99 -1.76 14.81
CA ARG A 33 -19.99 -2.84 14.81
C ARG A 33 -20.08 -3.51 16.17
N ARG A 34 -18.96 -3.87 16.78
CA ARG A 34 -18.94 -4.49 18.12
C ARG A 34 -19.64 -3.61 19.15
N LEU A 35 -19.30 -2.31 19.21
CA LEU A 35 -19.93 -1.36 20.13
C LEU A 35 -21.44 -1.25 19.90
N ARG A 36 -21.90 -1.25 18.66
CA ARG A 36 -23.33 -1.25 18.31
C ARG A 36 -24.03 -2.53 18.80
N GLU A 37 -23.42 -3.68 18.54
CA GLU A 37 -23.96 -4.99 18.92
C GLU A 37 -24.02 -5.19 20.45
N GLU A 38 -23.04 -4.67 21.17
CA GLU A 38 -23.03 -4.62 22.65
C GLU A 38 -24.25 -3.83 23.18
N GLN A 39 -24.64 -2.77 22.48
CA GLN A 39 -25.87 -2.01 22.81
C GLN A 39 -27.16 -2.66 22.28
N LYS A 40 -27.03 -3.78 21.53
CA LYS A 40 -28.15 -4.49 20.88
C LYS A 40 -28.90 -3.62 19.85
N TRP A 41 -28.23 -2.65 19.24
CA TRP A 41 -28.80 -1.79 18.21
C TRP A 41 -28.66 -2.38 16.81
N THR A 42 -29.69 -2.12 15.97
CA THR A 42 -29.61 -2.32 14.53
C THR A 42 -28.80 -1.20 13.89
N GLN A 43 -28.42 -1.35 12.61
CA GLN A 43 -27.77 -0.26 11.86
C GLN A 43 -28.67 0.96 11.69
N GLU A 44 -29.98 0.74 11.57
CA GLU A 44 -31.01 1.79 11.49
C GLU A 44 -31.07 2.60 12.79
N GLU A 45 -31.15 1.93 13.94
CA GLU A 45 -31.19 2.59 15.26
C GLU A 45 -29.93 3.40 15.55
N LEU A 46 -28.75 2.88 15.19
CA LEU A 46 -27.52 3.65 15.32
C LEU A 46 -27.49 4.84 14.36
N ALA A 47 -27.97 4.66 13.13
CA ALA A 47 -28.05 5.73 12.13
C ALA A 47 -28.96 6.88 12.60
N GLU A 48 -30.11 6.56 13.16
CA GLU A 48 -31.05 7.55 13.75
C GLU A 48 -30.36 8.36 14.84
N LYS A 49 -29.70 7.70 15.81
CA LYS A 49 -28.95 8.35 16.91
C LYS A 49 -27.85 9.27 16.41
N LEU A 50 -27.20 8.90 15.33
CA LEU A 50 -26.10 9.67 14.72
C LEU A 50 -26.59 10.79 13.80
N GLY A 51 -27.86 10.73 13.33
CA GLY A 51 -28.40 11.61 12.29
C GLY A 51 -27.73 11.37 10.93
N TYR A 52 -27.56 10.08 10.57
CA TYR A 52 -27.04 9.60 9.28
C TYR A 52 -27.97 8.55 8.69
N SER A 53 -27.74 8.10 7.46
CA SER A 53 -28.49 6.98 6.88
C SER A 53 -27.91 5.62 7.32
N SER A 54 -28.74 4.58 7.38
CA SER A 54 -28.31 3.20 7.66
C SER A 54 -27.29 2.71 6.62
N GLN A 55 -27.42 3.14 5.36
CA GLN A 55 -26.47 2.87 4.30
C GLN A 55 -25.07 3.46 4.62
N HIS A 56 -25.01 4.66 5.22
CA HIS A 56 -23.75 5.28 5.64
C HIS A 56 -23.11 4.45 6.77
N VAL A 57 -23.90 4.09 7.79
CA VAL A 57 -23.44 3.22 8.90
C VAL A 57 -22.91 1.90 8.36
N SER A 58 -23.67 1.22 7.50
CA SER A 58 -23.25 -0.02 6.85
C SER A 58 -21.97 0.12 6.02
N ALA A 59 -21.83 1.24 5.29
CA ALA A 59 -20.64 1.49 4.48
C ALA A 59 -19.38 1.69 5.33
N VAL A 60 -19.50 2.34 6.49
CA VAL A 60 -18.37 2.50 7.43
C VAL A 60 -18.08 1.19 8.15
N GLU A 61 -19.10 0.47 8.65
CA GLU A 61 -18.92 -0.84 9.30
C GLU A 61 -18.27 -1.88 8.40
N THR A 62 -18.41 -1.75 7.07
CA THR A 62 -17.85 -2.67 6.08
C THR A 62 -16.60 -2.10 5.39
N ALA A 63 -16.02 -1.02 5.92
CA ALA A 63 -14.87 -0.31 5.36
C ALA A 63 -15.00 0.12 3.88
N ARG A 64 -16.22 0.12 3.32
CA ARG A 64 -16.48 0.65 1.96
C ARG A 64 -16.40 2.17 1.90
N LYS A 65 -16.51 2.82 3.06
CA LYS A 65 -16.38 4.26 3.22
C LYS A 65 -15.58 4.56 4.49
N PRO A 66 -14.51 5.39 4.41
CA PRO A 66 -13.77 5.78 5.60
C PRO A 66 -14.64 6.65 6.52
N PRO A 67 -14.46 6.56 7.85
CA PRO A 67 -15.12 7.46 8.79
C PRO A 67 -14.62 8.90 8.60
N THR A 68 -15.43 9.87 9.03
CA THR A 68 -15.02 11.28 9.11
C THR A 68 -14.88 11.71 10.57
N LEU A 69 -14.09 12.77 10.84
CA LEU A 69 -13.94 13.32 12.19
C LEU A 69 -15.30 13.60 12.85
N ARG A 70 -16.21 14.21 12.11
CA ARG A 70 -17.56 14.53 12.61
C ARG A 70 -18.35 13.27 12.95
N PHE A 71 -18.20 12.22 12.14
CA PHE A 71 -18.87 10.94 12.38
C PHE A 71 -18.28 10.24 13.61
N SER A 72 -16.95 10.19 13.75
CA SER A 72 -16.27 9.56 14.89
C SER A 72 -16.59 10.26 16.22
N ARG A 73 -16.62 11.60 16.24
CA ARG A 73 -17.04 12.38 17.42
C ARG A 73 -18.48 12.09 17.84
N LYS A 74 -19.40 11.96 16.87
CA LYS A 74 -20.77 11.58 17.16
C LYS A 74 -20.89 10.17 17.70
N LEU A 75 -20.09 9.22 17.18
CA LEU A 75 -20.02 7.87 17.74
C LEU A 75 -19.56 7.89 19.19
N ASP A 76 -18.51 8.66 19.53
CA ASP A 76 -18.03 8.79 20.90
C ASP A 76 -19.12 9.33 21.84
N GLN A 77 -19.91 10.31 21.37
CA GLN A 77 -21.05 10.84 22.14
C GLN A 77 -22.15 9.79 22.35
N VAL A 78 -22.52 9.08 21.29
CA VAL A 78 -23.60 8.08 21.30
C VAL A 78 -23.22 6.84 22.12
N PHE A 79 -21.97 6.42 22.07
CA PHE A 79 -21.45 5.28 22.85
C PHE A 79 -20.94 5.67 24.25
N GLY A 80 -20.98 6.96 24.62
CA GLY A 80 -20.51 7.43 25.93
C GLY A 80 -18.99 7.38 26.11
N LEU A 81 -18.22 7.41 25.03
CA LEU A 81 -16.76 7.31 25.04
C LEU A 81 -16.08 8.68 25.14
N ALA A 82 -16.80 9.79 25.10
CA ALA A 82 -16.25 11.15 25.04
C ALA A 82 -15.30 11.51 26.21
N SER A 83 -15.42 10.85 27.35
CA SER A 83 -14.54 11.01 28.52
C SER A 83 -13.48 9.90 28.65
N SER A 84 -13.41 8.98 27.69
CA SER A 84 -12.46 7.86 27.67
C SER A 84 -11.17 8.27 26.99
N THR A 85 -10.05 7.63 27.37
CA THR A 85 -8.79 7.70 26.62
C THR A 85 -8.85 6.86 25.34
N ASP A 86 -9.84 5.97 25.21
CA ASP A 86 -10.05 5.04 24.10
C ASP A 86 -11.25 5.46 23.25
N THR A 87 -11.13 6.60 22.53
CA THR A 87 -12.16 7.19 21.69
C THR A 87 -12.06 6.74 20.23
N LEU A 88 -13.20 6.68 19.54
CA LEU A 88 -13.22 6.49 18.07
C LEU A 88 -12.69 7.73 17.33
N GLU A 89 -12.73 8.93 17.94
CA GLU A 89 -12.03 10.10 17.40
C GLU A 89 -10.52 9.90 17.39
N ARG A 90 -9.92 9.33 18.46
CA ARG A 90 -8.48 9.02 18.50
C ARG A 90 -8.14 7.99 17.43
N GLU A 91 -8.90 6.91 17.34
CA GLU A 91 -8.72 5.89 16.32
C GLU A 91 -8.86 6.45 14.89
N TRP A 92 -9.80 7.39 14.67
CA TRP A 92 -9.93 8.11 13.41
C TRP A 92 -8.68 8.97 13.11
N ARG A 93 -8.08 9.62 14.12
CA ARG A 93 -6.82 10.35 13.94
C ARG A 93 -5.68 9.40 13.58
N GLU A 94 -5.56 8.29 14.29
CA GLU A 94 -4.59 7.23 14.01
C GLU A 94 -4.78 6.67 12.60
N LEU A 95 -6.01 6.50 12.17
CA LEU A 95 -6.39 6.04 10.84
C LEU A 95 -5.96 7.04 9.73
N ARG A 96 -6.12 8.35 9.98
CA ARG A 96 -5.62 9.41 9.09
C ARG A 96 -4.13 9.60 9.15
N HIS A 97 -3.52 9.26 10.26
CA HIS A 97 -2.08 9.28 10.46
C HIS A 97 -1.45 7.90 10.30
N SER A 98 -2.19 6.92 9.74
CA SER A 98 -1.61 5.61 9.48
C SER A 98 -0.36 5.82 8.62
N VAL A 99 0.74 5.30 9.09
CA VAL A 99 2.09 5.40 8.51
C VAL A 99 2.09 4.86 7.06
N LEU A 100 1.08 4.04 6.72
CA LEU A 100 0.97 3.34 5.45
C LEU A 100 -0.34 3.71 4.74
N LEU A 101 -0.28 3.78 3.42
CA LEU A 101 -1.47 3.95 2.57
C LEU A 101 -2.45 2.78 2.75
N GLU A 102 -3.75 3.07 2.74
CA GLU A 102 -4.80 2.05 2.69
C GLU A 102 -4.55 1.10 1.50
N GLY A 103 -4.64 -0.22 1.73
CA GLY A 103 -4.31 -1.25 0.73
C GLY A 103 -2.83 -1.68 0.70
N PHE A 104 -1.91 -0.87 1.22
CA PHE A 104 -0.49 -1.22 1.25
C PHE A 104 -0.16 -2.42 2.17
N PRO A 105 -0.76 -2.56 3.38
CA PRO A 105 -0.55 -3.75 4.21
C PRO A 105 -1.02 -5.05 3.53
N GLU A 106 -2.11 -5.00 2.74
CA GLU A 106 -2.56 -6.15 1.97
C GLU A 106 -1.53 -6.52 0.89
N TYR A 107 -1.02 -5.53 0.15
CA TYR A 107 0.05 -5.72 -0.83
C TYR A 107 1.28 -6.38 -0.20
N VAL A 108 1.73 -5.92 0.97
CA VAL A 108 2.92 -6.45 1.65
C VAL A 108 2.76 -7.92 2.05
N LYS A 109 1.55 -8.36 2.41
CA LYS A 109 1.26 -9.79 2.64
C LYS A 109 1.52 -10.63 1.38
N TYR A 110 1.10 -10.15 0.21
CA TYR A 110 1.37 -10.81 -1.07
C TYR A 110 2.85 -10.74 -1.44
N GLU A 111 3.50 -9.59 -1.27
CA GLU A 111 4.94 -9.40 -1.53
C GLU A 111 5.78 -10.42 -0.76
N GLY A 112 5.47 -10.63 0.53
CA GLY A 112 6.14 -11.62 1.38
C GLY A 112 5.99 -13.06 0.92
N GLN A 113 5.02 -13.39 0.08
CA GLN A 113 4.72 -14.76 -0.41
C GLN A 113 5.07 -14.93 -1.89
N ALA A 114 5.28 -13.86 -2.64
CA ALA A 114 5.48 -13.88 -4.08
C ALA A 114 6.68 -14.75 -4.49
N ALA A 115 6.53 -15.51 -5.58
CA ALA A 115 7.63 -16.23 -6.23
C ALA A 115 8.43 -15.28 -7.15
N GLU A 116 7.76 -14.28 -7.72
CA GLU A 116 8.38 -13.27 -8.54
C GLU A 116 7.72 -11.90 -8.31
N ILE A 117 8.54 -10.85 -8.27
CA ILE A 117 8.12 -9.46 -8.09
C ILE A 117 8.61 -8.67 -9.31
N ARG A 118 7.69 -8.08 -10.05
CA ARG A 118 7.96 -7.09 -11.08
C ARG A 118 7.53 -5.74 -10.59
N LEU A 119 8.37 -4.74 -10.73
CA LEU A 119 7.99 -3.39 -10.34
C LEU A 119 8.51 -2.34 -11.33
N PHE A 120 7.68 -1.33 -11.54
CA PHE A 120 8.05 -0.08 -12.18
C PHE A 120 8.00 1.05 -11.15
N GLN A 121 9.02 1.88 -11.15
CA GLN A 121 9.13 3.01 -10.23
C GLN A 121 9.58 4.28 -10.96
N ILE A 122 9.07 5.42 -10.52
CA ILE A 122 9.39 6.74 -11.05
C ILE A 122 9.70 7.73 -9.93
N GLY A 123 10.67 8.60 -10.13
CA GLY A 123 11.01 9.73 -9.24
C GLY A 123 11.87 9.34 -8.04
N LEU A 124 11.53 8.29 -7.31
CA LEU A 124 12.31 7.81 -6.15
C LEU A 124 12.81 6.39 -6.42
N ILE A 125 13.92 6.04 -5.79
CA ILE A 125 14.40 4.64 -5.77
C ILE A 125 13.33 3.75 -5.12
N PRO A 126 13.00 2.57 -5.70
CA PRO A 126 12.05 1.63 -5.12
C PRO A 126 12.40 1.27 -3.67
N GLY A 127 11.40 1.21 -2.79
CA GLY A 127 11.61 0.93 -1.37
C GLY A 127 12.44 -0.34 -1.10
N LEU A 128 12.24 -1.41 -1.88
CA LEU A 128 12.99 -2.66 -1.74
C LEU A 128 14.50 -2.51 -2.01
N LEU A 129 14.92 -1.43 -2.69
CA LEU A 129 16.31 -1.12 -3.04
C LEU A 129 16.92 0.02 -2.21
N GLN A 130 16.12 0.70 -1.38
CA GLN A 130 16.60 1.84 -0.59
C GLN A 130 17.58 1.40 0.49
N THR A 131 18.62 2.22 0.70
CA THR A 131 19.44 2.14 1.92
C THR A 131 18.68 2.73 3.11
N PRO A 132 19.05 2.41 4.36
CA PRO A 132 18.43 3.01 5.53
C PRO A 132 18.52 4.54 5.54
N GLU A 133 19.66 5.11 5.10
CA GLU A 133 19.91 6.54 5.05
C GLU A 133 19.02 7.22 4.01
N TYR A 134 18.86 6.61 2.82
CA TYR A 134 17.97 7.12 1.79
C TYR A 134 16.51 7.08 2.25
N ALA A 135 16.06 5.97 2.82
CA ALA A 135 14.71 5.82 3.37
C ALA A 135 14.43 6.85 4.48
N ARG A 136 15.43 7.09 5.36
CA ARG A 136 15.38 8.11 6.40
C ARG A 136 15.21 9.49 5.80
N ALA A 137 16.02 9.86 4.80
CA ALA A 137 15.96 11.17 4.16
C ALA A 137 14.61 11.42 3.47
N VAL A 138 14.00 10.40 2.85
CA VAL A 138 12.64 10.48 2.30
C VAL A 138 11.62 10.76 3.41
N ALA A 139 11.65 9.99 4.50
CA ALA A 139 10.71 10.14 5.62
C ALA A 139 10.87 11.50 6.33
N GLU A 140 12.09 12.00 6.51
CA GLU A 140 12.35 13.35 7.04
C GLU A 140 11.81 14.45 6.11
N GLY A 141 11.82 14.23 4.80
CA GLY A 141 11.14 15.11 3.84
C GLY A 141 9.66 15.25 4.16
N ASP A 142 8.97 14.14 4.50
CA ASP A 142 7.56 14.13 4.90
C ASP A 142 7.34 14.83 6.25
N VAL A 143 8.25 14.64 7.21
CA VAL A 143 8.22 15.37 8.50
C VAL A 143 8.34 16.87 8.28
N ARG A 144 9.30 17.32 7.47
CA ARG A 144 9.48 18.76 7.15
C ARG A 144 8.26 19.38 6.50
N ARG A 145 7.51 18.63 5.72
CA ARG A 145 6.23 19.07 5.12
C ARG A 145 5.04 18.98 6.08
N GLY A 146 5.23 18.46 7.29
CA GLY A 146 4.15 18.23 8.26
C GLY A 146 3.18 17.13 7.86
N ALA A 147 3.57 16.24 6.93
CA ALA A 147 2.74 15.14 6.48
C ALA A 147 2.71 13.99 7.50
N ILE A 148 3.81 13.76 8.21
CA ILE A 148 3.95 12.74 9.26
C ILE A 148 4.72 13.30 10.45
N THR A 149 4.65 12.62 11.61
CA THR A 149 5.46 12.92 12.79
C THR A 149 6.86 12.28 12.72
N PRO A 150 7.84 12.72 13.51
CA PRO A 150 9.15 12.06 13.61
C PRO A 150 9.04 10.57 13.99
N GLU A 151 8.13 10.23 14.92
CA GLU A 151 7.88 8.84 15.33
C GLU A 151 7.35 8.00 14.18
N GLN A 152 6.44 8.56 13.39
CA GLN A 152 5.93 7.90 12.18
C GLN A 152 7.00 7.72 11.09
N ALA A 153 7.98 8.64 11.03
CA ALA A 153 9.14 8.48 10.14
C ALA A 153 9.99 7.28 10.56
N ASP A 154 10.24 7.12 11.88
CA ASP A 154 10.97 5.97 12.43
C ASP A 154 10.24 4.65 12.13
N GLU A 155 8.91 4.62 12.32
CA GLU A 155 8.07 3.46 12.01
C GLU A 155 8.14 3.09 10.51
N ARG A 156 8.10 4.08 9.60
CA ARG A 156 8.24 3.84 8.15
C ARG A 156 9.57 3.21 7.78
N VAL A 157 10.66 3.73 8.35
CA VAL A 157 12.01 3.20 8.09
C VAL A 157 12.13 1.76 8.62
N ALA A 158 11.66 1.51 9.84
CA ALA A 158 11.65 0.17 10.44
C ALA A 158 10.78 -0.81 9.63
N PHE A 159 9.60 -0.37 9.19
CA PHE A 159 8.72 -1.17 8.36
C PHE A 159 9.37 -1.55 7.02
N LEU A 160 10.05 -0.60 6.37
CA LEU A 160 10.77 -0.86 5.12
C LEU A 160 11.89 -1.89 5.32
N ALA A 161 12.67 -1.76 6.40
CA ALA A 161 13.72 -2.72 6.74
C ALA A 161 13.15 -4.14 6.94
N ASN A 162 11.99 -4.27 7.61
CA ASN A 162 11.30 -5.54 7.78
C ASN A 162 10.83 -6.14 6.45
N ARG A 163 10.32 -5.32 5.51
CA ARG A 163 9.96 -5.77 4.17
C ARG A 163 11.16 -6.31 3.41
N GLN A 164 12.28 -5.58 3.41
CA GLN A 164 13.51 -6.00 2.77
C GLN A 164 14.02 -7.32 3.37
N ALA A 165 14.01 -7.45 4.70
CA ALA A 165 14.41 -8.69 5.39
C ALA A 165 13.51 -9.88 5.04
N ALA A 166 12.21 -9.68 4.83
CA ALA A 166 11.27 -10.73 4.47
C ALA A 166 11.55 -11.35 3.07
N LEU A 167 12.28 -10.65 2.19
CA LEU A 167 12.70 -11.20 0.89
C LEU A 167 13.92 -12.10 0.99
N VAL A 168 14.67 -12.03 2.11
CA VAL A 168 15.85 -12.89 2.36
C VAL A 168 15.37 -14.20 3.00
N ARG A 169 15.09 -15.18 2.16
CA ARG A 169 14.53 -16.48 2.58
C ARG A 169 15.10 -17.61 1.70
N PRO A 170 14.99 -18.90 2.10
CA PRO A 170 15.55 -20.03 1.32
C PRO A 170 15.09 -20.09 -0.14
N ARG A 171 13.87 -19.59 -0.43
CA ARG A 171 13.35 -19.39 -1.78
C ARG A 171 13.04 -17.91 -1.96
N SER A 172 14.11 -17.11 -2.05
CA SER A 172 13.96 -15.67 -2.36
C SER A 172 13.26 -15.48 -3.71
N PRO A 173 12.36 -14.50 -3.83
CA PRO A 173 11.68 -14.24 -5.11
C PRO A 173 12.69 -13.76 -6.16
N MET A 174 12.38 -13.99 -7.42
CA MET A 174 12.98 -13.25 -8.51
C MET A 174 12.42 -11.84 -8.52
N VAL A 175 13.27 -10.82 -8.54
CA VAL A 175 12.86 -9.41 -8.53
C VAL A 175 13.32 -8.74 -9.81
N LEU A 176 12.36 -8.29 -10.62
CA LEU A 176 12.60 -7.57 -11.87
C LEU A 176 12.15 -6.12 -11.68
N VAL A 177 13.10 -5.22 -11.78
CA VAL A 177 12.91 -3.79 -11.54
C VAL A 177 13.08 -3.04 -12.84
N VAL A 178 12.13 -2.22 -13.21
CA VAL A 178 12.32 -1.15 -14.20
C VAL A 178 12.19 0.19 -13.46
N MET A 179 13.26 0.95 -13.41
CA MET A 179 13.28 2.31 -12.87
C MET A 179 13.29 3.32 -13.99
N ASP A 180 12.41 4.33 -13.90
CA ASP A 180 12.55 5.53 -14.73
C ASP A 180 13.89 6.23 -14.41
N GLU A 181 14.56 6.76 -15.41
CA GLU A 181 15.86 7.43 -15.26
C GLU A 181 15.80 8.56 -14.20
N SER A 182 14.65 9.19 -13.99
CA SER A 182 14.46 10.21 -12.94
C SER A 182 14.78 9.70 -11.53
N CYS A 183 14.63 8.39 -11.26
CA CYS A 183 15.00 7.80 -9.97
C CYS A 183 16.47 7.99 -9.64
N LEU A 184 17.34 8.05 -10.66
CA LEU A 184 18.78 8.21 -10.50
C LEU A 184 19.20 9.68 -10.30
N HIS A 185 18.39 10.62 -10.79
CA HIS A 185 18.74 12.04 -10.81
C HIS A 185 18.11 12.86 -9.67
N HIS A 186 17.09 12.35 -9.02
CA HIS A 186 16.54 13.03 -7.84
C HIS A 186 17.45 12.83 -6.63
N THR A 187 18.20 13.87 -6.28
CA THR A 187 19.09 13.84 -5.11
C THR A 187 18.28 13.82 -3.82
N VAL A 188 18.35 12.71 -3.10
CA VAL A 188 17.70 12.49 -1.80
C VAL A 188 18.77 12.40 -0.71
N GLY A 189 18.62 13.17 0.36
CA GLY A 189 19.51 13.13 1.52
C GLY A 189 20.89 13.76 1.29
N GLY A 190 21.09 14.39 0.14
CA GLY A 190 22.39 14.97 -0.25
C GLY A 190 23.29 13.97 -0.99
N THR A 191 24.45 14.45 -1.39
CA THR A 191 25.40 13.76 -2.28
C THR A 191 25.90 12.43 -1.72
N GLU A 192 26.26 12.41 -0.43
CA GLU A 192 26.80 11.21 0.22
C GLU A 192 25.77 10.08 0.31
N VAL A 193 24.52 10.41 0.73
CA VAL A 193 23.41 9.46 0.80
C VAL A 193 23.10 8.91 -0.60
N MET A 194 23.12 9.77 -1.61
CA MET A 194 22.84 9.38 -2.99
C MET A 194 23.96 8.50 -3.57
N ASP A 195 25.22 8.79 -3.29
CA ASP A 195 26.34 7.95 -3.72
C ASP A 195 26.25 6.53 -3.13
N HIS A 196 26.00 6.40 -1.83
CA HIS A 196 25.77 5.10 -1.17
C HIS A 196 24.55 4.38 -1.75
N GLN A 197 23.50 5.11 -2.05
CA GLN A 197 22.29 4.52 -2.66
C GLN A 197 22.56 3.99 -4.08
N LEU A 198 23.26 4.74 -4.91
CA LEU A 198 23.64 4.30 -6.26
C LEU A 198 24.60 3.10 -6.22
N GLN A 199 25.56 3.10 -5.28
CA GLN A 199 26.42 1.96 -5.05
C GLN A 199 25.61 0.72 -4.67
N ARG A 200 24.62 0.86 -3.81
CA ARG A 200 23.71 -0.23 -3.42
C ARG A 200 22.97 -0.83 -4.61
N LEU A 201 22.54 -0.02 -5.57
CA LEU A 201 21.89 -0.52 -6.80
C LEU A 201 22.85 -1.42 -7.62
N VAL A 202 24.11 -1.03 -7.75
CA VAL A 202 25.13 -1.82 -8.45
C VAL A 202 25.38 -3.16 -7.75
N GLU A 203 25.47 -3.15 -6.41
CA GLU A 203 25.64 -4.37 -5.60
C GLU A 203 24.45 -5.33 -5.77
N VAL A 204 23.23 -4.81 -5.68
CA VAL A 204 22.02 -5.63 -5.84
C VAL A 204 21.91 -6.17 -7.26
N ALA A 205 22.29 -5.41 -8.29
CA ALA A 205 22.31 -5.88 -9.68
C ALA A 205 23.27 -7.06 -9.90
N SER A 206 24.21 -7.32 -9.00
CA SER A 206 25.09 -8.48 -9.06
C SER A 206 24.50 -9.76 -8.46
N LEU A 207 23.37 -9.66 -7.75
CA LEU A 207 22.71 -10.80 -7.12
C LEU A 207 21.91 -11.60 -8.14
N PRO A 208 21.92 -12.94 -8.08
CA PRO A 208 21.35 -13.79 -9.13
C PRO A 208 19.81 -13.72 -9.25
N ASN A 209 19.14 -13.25 -8.21
CA ASN A 209 17.67 -13.13 -8.19
C ASN A 209 17.19 -11.69 -8.39
N TRP A 210 18.05 -10.78 -8.82
CA TRP A 210 17.72 -9.39 -9.10
C TRP A 210 18.08 -9.01 -10.52
N VAL A 211 17.15 -8.39 -11.23
CA VAL A 211 17.34 -7.79 -12.54
C VAL A 211 16.94 -6.33 -12.47
N ILE A 212 17.85 -5.43 -12.76
CA ILE A 212 17.63 -3.98 -12.70
C ILE A 212 17.77 -3.39 -14.11
N HIS A 213 16.69 -2.79 -14.59
CA HIS A 213 16.63 -2.05 -15.83
C HIS A 213 16.36 -0.57 -15.56
N VAL A 214 16.94 0.31 -16.35
CA VAL A 214 16.61 1.74 -16.37
C VAL A 214 15.85 2.04 -17.65
N SER A 215 14.69 2.66 -17.49
CA SER A 215 13.89 3.24 -18.57
C SER A 215 14.42 4.66 -18.85
N PRO A 216 15.19 4.90 -19.93
CA PRO A 216 15.81 6.19 -20.17
C PRO A 216 14.75 7.23 -20.58
N PHE A 217 15.01 8.50 -20.33
CA PHE A 217 14.12 9.59 -20.75
C PHE A 217 13.80 9.56 -22.25
N GLY A 218 14.74 9.05 -23.06
CA GLY A 218 14.60 8.97 -24.51
C GLY A 218 13.50 8.04 -25.01
N ILE A 219 12.92 7.16 -24.18
CA ILE A 219 11.78 6.34 -24.62
C ILE A 219 10.50 7.16 -24.81
N GLY A 220 10.38 8.32 -24.14
CA GLY A 220 9.27 9.25 -24.28
C GLY A 220 7.91 8.57 -24.11
N ALA A 221 7.00 8.76 -25.09
CA ALA A 221 5.63 8.23 -25.05
C ALA A 221 5.53 6.70 -25.14
N ARG A 222 6.64 5.97 -25.32
CA ARG A 222 6.67 4.48 -25.31
C ARG A 222 6.70 3.93 -23.89
N ARG A 223 6.83 4.78 -22.86
CA ARG A 223 6.71 4.37 -21.47
C ARG A 223 5.26 3.96 -21.18
N SER A 224 5.08 2.70 -20.77
CA SER A 224 3.76 2.11 -20.59
C SER A 224 3.04 2.54 -19.31
N PHE A 225 3.74 3.11 -18.31
CA PHE A 225 3.18 3.51 -17.03
C PHE A 225 3.57 4.94 -16.66
N ASP A 226 2.62 5.71 -16.15
CA ASP A 226 2.84 7.07 -15.63
C ASP A 226 2.99 7.09 -14.09
N LEU A 227 2.60 6.02 -13.42
CA LEU A 227 2.65 5.84 -11.97
C LEU A 227 3.36 4.53 -11.60
N PRO A 228 3.87 4.40 -10.37
CA PRO A 228 4.43 3.16 -9.88
C PRO A 228 3.46 1.99 -10.03
N MET A 229 3.98 0.82 -10.42
CA MET A 229 3.22 -0.39 -10.63
C MET A 229 3.99 -1.60 -10.09
N TYR A 230 3.29 -2.48 -9.38
CA TYR A 230 3.84 -3.71 -8.83
C TYR A 230 3.00 -4.89 -9.31
N LEU A 231 3.66 -5.94 -9.79
CA LEU A 231 3.04 -7.17 -10.26
C LEU A 231 3.71 -8.35 -9.56
N LEU A 232 2.93 -9.10 -8.81
CA LEU A 232 3.40 -10.23 -8.00
C LEU A 232 2.93 -11.52 -8.61
N THR A 233 3.84 -12.41 -9.01
CA THR A 233 3.49 -13.78 -9.36
C THR A 233 3.56 -14.65 -8.12
N MET A 234 2.45 -15.24 -7.76
CA MET A 234 2.32 -16.11 -6.60
C MET A 234 2.83 -17.53 -6.89
N PRO A 235 3.08 -18.37 -5.87
CA PRO A 235 3.54 -19.76 -6.08
C PRO A 235 2.57 -20.63 -6.89
N ASP A 236 1.27 -20.32 -6.89
CA ASP A 236 0.23 -20.97 -7.69
C ASP A 236 0.10 -20.41 -9.12
N LEU A 237 1.03 -19.52 -9.51
CA LEU A 237 1.09 -18.82 -10.79
C LEU A 237 0.00 -17.76 -11.00
N SER A 238 -0.85 -17.50 -10.02
CA SER A 238 -1.75 -16.34 -10.07
C SER A 238 -0.92 -15.03 -10.02
N VAL A 239 -1.44 -13.97 -10.60
CA VAL A 239 -0.79 -12.67 -10.63
C VAL A 239 -1.65 -11.66 -9.90
N VAL A 240 -1.01 -10.89 -9.03
CA VAL A 240 -1.62 -9.80 -8.26
C VAL A 240 -0.97 -8.50 -8.72
N ALA A 241 -1.77 -7.50 -9.06
CA ALA A 241 -1.29 -6.16 -9.33
C ALA A 241 -1.54 -5.24 -8.14
N TYR A 242 -0.61 -4.32 -7.90
CA TYR A 242 -0.76 -3.26 -6.92
C TYR A 242 -0.33 -1.93 -7.52
N ALA A 243 -1.17 -0.92 -7.37
CA ALA A 243 -0.91 0.44 -7.78
C ALA A 243 -1.29 1.43 -6.67
N GLU A 244 -0.56 2.54 -6.60
CA GLU A 244 -0.80 3.59 -5.62
C GLU A 244 -1.27 4.87 -6.31
N SER A 245 -2.29 5.49 -5.72
CA SER A 245 -2.57 6.90 -5.87
C SER A 245 -2.02 7.66 -4.65
N GLN A 246 -2.10 8.99 -4.66
CA GLN A 246 -1.71 9.77 -3.48
C GLN A 246 -2.59 9.52 -2.23
N LEU A 247 -3.74 8.88 -2.39
CA LEU A 247 -4.74 8.69 -1.33
C LEU A 247 -4.92 7.23 -0.93
N ARG A 248 -4.70 6.29 -1.85
CA ARG A 248 -4.97 4.86 -1.65
C ARG A 248 -4.05 3.98 -2.48
N GLY A 249 -3.69 2.83 -1.93
CA GLY A 249 -3.22 1.69 -2.68
C GLY A 249 -4.38 0.77 -3.06
N HIS A 250 -4.29 0.13 -4.20
CA HIS A 250 -5.29 -0.81 -4.71
C HIS A 250 -4.63 -2.12 -5.12
N VAL A 251 -5.14 -3.23 -4.57
CA VAL A 251 -4.75 -4.59 -4.94
C VAL A 251 -5.78 -5.15 -5.91
N GLU A 252 -5.34 -5.54 -7.11
CA GLU A 252 -6.17 -6.14 -8.14
C GLU A 252 -5.75 -7.60 -8.36
N ARG A 253 -6.73 -8.51 -8.46
CA ARG A 253 -6.53 -9.96 -8.62
C ARG A 253 -7.31 -10.55 -9.77
N GLU A 254 -8.20 -9.76 -10.37
CA GLU A 254 -8.96 -10.23 -11.52
C GLU A 254 -8.04 -10.38 -12.73
N THR A 255 -7.93 -11.59 -13.26
CA THR A 255 -7.02 -11.93 -14.37
C THR A 255 -7.25 -11.04 -15.58
N ALA A 256 -8.51 -10.71 -15.90
CA ALA A 256 -8.84 -9.84 -17.02
C ALA A 256 -8.29 -8.40 -16.87
N ALA A 257 -8.19 -7.90 -15.62
CA ALA A 257 -7.62 -6.60 -15.33
C ALA A 257 -6.09 -6.63 -15.22
N VAL A 258 -5.52 -7.71 -14.68
CA VAL A 258 -4.07 -7.84 -14.45
C VAL A 258 -3.28 -8.18 -15.70
N LEU A 259 -3.82 -9.01 -16.62
CA LEU A 259 -3.10 -9.44 -17.81
C LEU A 259 -2.67 -8.30 -18.74
N PRO A 260 -3.48 -7.26 -19.01
CA PRO A 260 -3.02 -6.07 -19.74
C PRO A 260 -1.86 -5.35 -19.06
N LEU A 261 -1.84 -5.26 -17.72
CA LEU A 261 -0.75 -4.63 -16.96
C LEU A 261 0.55 -5.43 -17.07
N LEU A 262 0.45 -6.76 -17.04
CA LEU A 262 1.61 -7.63 -17.25
C LEU A 262 2.17 -7.48 -18.67
N THR A 263 1.32 -7.38 -19.68
CA THR A 263 1.73 -7.12 -21.06
C THR A 263 2.42 -5.76 -21.18
N ALA A 264 1.84 -4.70 -20.58
CA ALA A 264 2.43 -3.37 -20.56
C ALA A 264 3.80 -3.33 -19.86
N TYR A 265 3.96 -4.12 -18.79
CA TYR A 265 5.27 -4.25 -18.11
C TYR A 265 6.32 -4.89 -19.02
N HIS A 266 5.99 -5.95 -19.75
CA HIS A 266 6.91 -6.59 -20.69
C HIS A 266 7.28 -5.64 -21.85
N GLN A 267 6.34 -4.84 -22.35
CA GLN A 267 6.62 -3.82 -23.36
C GLN A 267 7.57 -2.76 -22.82
N LEU A 268 7.36 -2.27 -21.60
CA LEU A 268 8.27 -1.33 -20.94
C LEU A 268 9.65 -1.93 -20.75
N GLN A 269 9.74 -3.19 -20.32
CA GLN A 269 11.02 -3.87 -20.13
C GLN A 269 11.80 -4.02 -21.44
N ALA A 270 11.10 -4.26 -22.57
CA ALA A 270 11.71 -4.35 -23.89
C ALA A 270 12.27 -3.00 -24.39
N GLU A 271 11.70 -1.87 -23.94
CA GLU A 271 12.17 -0.52 -24.27
C GLU A 271 13.23 0.00 -23.29
N ALA A 272 13.38 -0.62 -22.13
CA ALA A 272 14.35 -0.25 -21.11
C ALA A 272 15.77 -0.72 -21.49
N LEU A 273 16.78 -0.09 -20.90
CA LEU A 273 18.16 -0.51 -21.07
C LEU A 273 18.38 -1.93 -20.52
N PRO A 274 19.14 -2.79 -21.20
CA PRO A 274 19.59 -4.07 -20.64
C PRO A 274 20.34 -3.84 -19.31
N GLN A 275 20.39 -4.84 -18.44
CA GLN A 275 21.00 -4.71 -17.10
C GLN A 275 22.42 -4.16 -17.14
N ALA A 276 23.28 -4.63 -18.06
CA ALA A 276 24.65 -4.14 -18.17
C ALA A 276 24.72 -2.64 -18.52
N ALA A 277 23.87 -2.17 -19.44
CA ALA A 277 23.79 -0.76 -19.80
C ALA A 277 23.15 0.08 -18.67
N SER A 278 22.18 -0.46 -17.94
CA SER A 278 21.58 0.17 -16.76
C SER A 278 22.61 0.38 -15.66
N VAL A 279 23.43 -0.64 -15.36
CA VAL A 279 24.53 -0.54 -14.39
C VAL A 279 25.58 0.48 -14.84
N ALA A 280 25.92 0.51 -16.14
CA ALA A 280 26.81 1.53 -16.67
C ALA A 280 26.26 2.95 -16.50
N MET A 281 24.96 3.17 -16.77
CA MET A 281 24.30 4.45 -16.54
C MET A 281 24.34 4.84 -15.05
N ILE A 282 24.07 3.91 -14.12
CA ILE A 282 24.15 4.17 -12.67
C ILE A 282 25.57 4.63 -12.29
N HIS A 283 26.61 3.99 -12.84
CA HIS A 283 28.00 4.40 -12.60
C HIS A 283 28.30 5.80 -13.16
N GLU A 284 27.79 6.16 -14.34
CA GLU A 284 27.99 7.50 -14.91
C GLU A 284 27.30 8.58 -14.08
N VAL A 285 26.05 8.34 -13.64
CA VAL A 285 25.34 9.27 -12.73
C VAL A 285 26.12 9.44 -11.42
N ARG A 286 26.63 8.35 -10.87
CA ARG A 286 27.42 8.36 -9.64
C ARG A 286 28.71 9.19 -9.75
N LYS A 287 29.43 9.10 -10.89
CA LYS A 287 30.64 9.91 -11.16
C LYS A 287 30.32 11.39 -11.34
N GLY A 288 29.14 11.73 -11.87
CA GLY A 288 28.68 13.10 -12.07
C GLY A 288 28.00 13.71 -10.84
N THR A 289 27.82 12.94 -9.75
CA THR A 289 27.29 13.44 -8.48
C THR A 289 28.39 14.24 -7.77
N PRO A 290 28.27 15.60 -7.64
CA PRO A 290 29.32 16.47 -7.12
C PRO A 290 29.59 16.27 -5.63
#